data_60ea5f3ea5091bdde538416ef873ef7b
#
_entry.id   60ea5f3ea5091bdde538416ef873ef7b
#
_cell.length_a   1.000
_cell.length_b   1.000
_cell.length_c   1.000
_cell.angle_alpha   90.00
_cell.angle_beta   90.00
_cell.angle_gamma   90.00
#
_symmetry.space_group_name_H-M   'P 1'
#
loop_
_entity.id
_entity.type
_entity.pdbx_description
1 polymer ?
#
loop_
_entity_poly.entity_id
_entity_poly.type
_entity_poly.pdbx_seq_one_letter_code
_entity_poly.pdbx_strand_id
1 'polypeptide(L)'
;MKTYQVGLIGAGFMAKAHSIAYDGMPMFFWPAPGMAVKKTIADLTEECAKDAAQRLGFRQGTANWRDIVDDPEIDIVDICTPNNAHCEIAVAAAEAGKQIGRAHV
;
A
#
# COMPACT_ATOMS: atom_id res chain seq x y z
N MET A 1 3.95 3.52 -20.70
CA MET A 1 3.94 2.60 -19.54
C MET A 1 2.88 3.08 -18.57
N LYS A 2 2.02 2.17 -18.14
CA LYS A 2 0.93 2.52 -17.24
C LYS A 2 1.43 2.69 -15.81
N THR A 3 0.89 3.68 -15.09
CA THR A 3 1.24 3.94 -13.70
C THR A 3 0.10 3.53 -12.79
N TYR A 4 0.43 2.80 -11.73
CA TYR A 4 -0.52 2.37 -10.70
C TYR A 4 -0.17 3.04 -9.38
N GLN A 5 -1.16 3.70 -8.78
CA GLN A 5 -0.99 4.33 -7.46
C GLN A 5 -1.27 3.30 -6.37
N VAL A 6 -0.32 3.11 -5.47
CA VAL A 6 -0.39 2.10 -4.42
C VAL A 6 -0.67 2.74 -3.07
N GLY A 7 -1.65 2.20 -2.36
CA GLY A 7 -1.88 2.46 -0.95
C GLY A 7 -1.54 1.21 -0.14
N LEU A 8 -0.69 1.33 0.88
CA LEU A 8 -0.27 0.22 1.71
C LEU A 8 -0.79 0.42 3.13
N ILE A 9 -1.43 -0.59 3.67
CA ILE A 9 -2.04 -0.53 5.00
C ILE A 9 -1.28 -1.46 5.95
N GLY A 10 -0.67 -0.87 6.98
CA GLY A 10 0.17 -1.57 7.95
C GLY A 10 1.66 -1.45 7.64
N ALA A 11 2.46 -0.93 8.58
CA ALA A 11 3.86 -0.58 8.35
C ALA A 11 4.85 -1.55 8.99
N GLY A 12 4.50 -2.83 9.12
CA GLY A 12 5.38 -3.84 9.70
C GLY A 12 6.39 -4.42 8.71
N PHE A 13 6.91 -5.60 9.04
CA PHE A 13 7.95 -6.26 8.25
C PHE A 13 7.53 -6.51 6.81
N MET A 14 6.29 -6.99 6.59
CA MET A 14 5.82 -7.28 5.24
C MET A 14 5.67 -6.01 4.40
N ALA A 15 5.35 -4.89 5.04
CA ALA A 15 5.29 -3.61 4.34
C ALA A 15 6.67 -3.21 3.81
N LYS A 16 7.73 -3.47 4.57
CA LYS A 16 9.09 -3.21 4.12
C LYS A 16 9.44 -4.06 2.91
N ALA A 17 9.14 -5.36 2.96
CA ALA A 17 9.40 -6.28 1.86
C ALA A 17 8.63 -5.88 0.61
N HIS A 18 7.35 -5.54 0.74
CA HIS A 18 6.53 -5.11 -0.39
C HIS A 18 7.04 -3.79 -0.98
N SER A 19 7.46 -2.85 -0.13
CA SER A 19 7.98 -1.55 -0.60
C SER A 19 9.26 -1.73 -1.43
N ILE A 20 10.15 -2.62 -1.01
CA ILE A 20 11.36 -2.96 -1.76
C ILE A 20 10.99 -3.61 -3.09
N ALA A 21 9.99 -4.49 -3.09
CA ALA A 21 9.54 -5.17 -4.31
C ALA A 21 8.99 -4.17 -5.33
N TYR A 22 8.23 -3.17 -4.90
CA TYR A 22 7.73 -2.13 -5.81
C TYR A 22 8.88 -1.35 -6.45
N ASP A 23 9.88 -0.98 -5.67
CA ASP A 23 11.03 -0.23 -6.16
C ASP A 23 11.90 -1.08 -7.10
N GLY A 24 12.01 -2.37 -6.81
CA GLY A 24 12.87 -3.28 -7.60
C GLY A 24 12.22 -3.82 -8.86
N MET A 25 10.91 -3.64 -9.04
CA MET A 25 10.18 -4.25 -10.15
C MET A 25 10.77 -3.93 -11.53
N PRO A 26 11.13 -2.68 -11.85
CA PRO A 26 11.73 -2.37 -13.14
C PRO A 26 13.12 -2.98 -13.35
N MET A 27 13.80 -3.37 -12.28
CA MET A 27 15.12 -4.00 -12.38
C MET A 27 15.03 -5.47 -12.78
N PHE A 28 13.95 -6.14 -12.36
CA PHE A 28 13.77 -7.57 -12.62
C PHE A 28 12.90 -7.85 -13.84
N PHE A 29 12.05 -6.92 -14.21
CA PHE A 29 11.09 -7.08 -15.31
C PHE A 29 11.24 -5.91 -16.27
N TRP A 30 12.04 -6.08 -17.30
CA TRP A 30 12.29 -5.01 -18.27
C TRP A 30 11.94 -5.48 -19.68
N PRO A 31 11.14 -4.73 -20.44
CA PRO A 31 10.45 -3.52 -20.00
C PRO A 31 9.39 -3.85 -18.96
N ALA A 32 9.23 -2.99 -17.96
CA ALA A 32 8.26 -3.22 -16.89
C ALA A 32 6.83 -3.14 -17.42
N PRO A 33 5.92 -4.03 -16.94
CA PRO A 33 4.52 -4.00 -17.39
C PRO A 33 3.77 -2.76 -16.91
N GLY A 34 4.28 -2.09 -15.89
CA GLY A 34 3.74 -0.86 -15.35
C GLY A 34 4.67 -0.29 -14.30
N MET A 35 4.36 0.91 -13.83
CA MET A 35 5.09 1.55 -12.72
C MET A 35 4.20 1.61 -11.50
N ALA A 36 4.73 1.17 -10.36
CA ALA A 36 4.07 1.30 -9.07
C ALA A 36 4.54 2.58 -8.40
N VAL A 37 3.60 3.46 -8.05
CA VAL A 37 3.89 4.70 -7.32
C VAL A 37 3.37 4.53 -5.90
N LYS A 38 4.27 4.61 -4.93
CA LYS A 38 3.93 4.48 -3.51
C LYS A 38 3.32 5.79 -3.03
N LYS A 39 1.98 5.86 -3.07
CA LYS A 39 1.26 7.09 -2.76
C LYS A 39 1.04 7.29 -1.27
N THR A 40 0.37 6.36 -0.61
CA THR A 40 -0.05 6.52 0.79
C THR A 40 0.20 5.24 1.58
N ILE A 41 0.75 5.40 2.77
CA ILE A 41 0.88 4.29 3.73
C ILE A 41 0.07 4.62 4.98
N ALA A 42 -0.64 3.64 5.51
CA ALA A 42 -1.43 3.77 6.73
C ALA A 42 -0.82 2.96 7.87
N ASP A 43 -0.84 3.52 9.07
CA ASP A 43 -0.44 2.83 10.29
C ASP A 43 -1.35 3.26 11.43
N LEU A 44 -1.07 2.79 12.64
CA LEU A 44 -1.94 2.99 13.81
C LEU A 44 -2.02 4.44 14.28
N THR A 45 -0.93 5.21 14.12
CA THR A 45 -0.87 6.61 14.52
C THR A 45 -0.33 7.46 13.38
N GLU A 46 -0.64 8.76 13.42
CA GLU A 46 -0.11 9.71 12.44
C GLU A 46 1.41 9.76 12.46
N GLU A 47 2.00 9.73 13.66
CA GLU A 47 3.45 9.77 13.80
C GLU A 47 4.11 8.54 13.18
N CYS A 48 3.58 7.35 13.48
CA CYS A 48 4.10 6.11 12.90
C CYS A 48 3.93 6.08 11.39
N ALA A 49 2.79 6.56 10.89
CA ALA A 49 2.52 6.59 9.46
C ALA A 49 3.46 7.54 8.73
N LYS A 50 3.72 8.71 9.28
CA LYS A 50 4.66 9.67 8.69
C LYS A 50 6.08 9.15 8.69
N ASP A 51 6.51 8.51 9.78
CA ASP A 51 7.83 7.88 9.86
C ASP A 51 7.96 6.76 8.80
N ALA A 52 6.95 5.92 8.69
CA ALA A 52 6.94 4.85 7.71
C ALA A 52 6.97 5.39 6.28
N ALA A 53 6.20 6.45 6.00
CA ALA A 53 6.19 7.08 4.67
C ALA A 53 7.59 7.57 4.30
N GLN A 54 8.27 8.20 5.23
CA GLN A 54 9.62 8.70 5.00
C GLN A 54 10.62 7.57 4.78
N ARG A 55 10.57 6.53 5.61
CA ARG A 55 11.51 5.42 5.53
C ARG A 55 11.29 4.52 4.31
N LEU A 56 10.04 4.31 3.94
CA LEU A 56 9.66 3.37 2.88
C LEU A 56 9.40 4.05 1.53
N GLY A 57 9.52 5.38 1.48
CA GLY A 57 9.42 6.11 0.23
C GLY A 57 7.99 6.34 -0.25
N PHE A 58 7.01 6.38 0.64
CA PHE A 58 5.64 6.78 0.30
C PHE A 58 5.52 8.29 0.33
N ARG A 59 4.63 8.83 -0.48
CA ARG A 59 4.44 10.29 -0.58
C ARG A 59 3.79 10.88 0.65
N GLN A 60 2.91 10.11 1.31
CA GLN A 60 2.20 10.55 2.52
C GLN A 60 1.85 9.38 3.42
N GLY A 61 1.60 9.68 4.70
CA GLY A 61 1.16 8.71 5.69
C GLY A 61 -0.15 9.15 6.34
N THR A 62 -0.96 8.19 6.76
CA THR A 62 -2.23 8.46 7.45
C THR A 62 -2.47 7.47 8.58
N ALA A 63 -3.16 7.91 9.63
CA ALA A 63 -3.60 7.03 10.70
C ALA A 63 -4.94 6.36 10.40
N ASN A 64 -5.57 6.69 9.28
CA ASN A 64 -6.87 6.16 8.91
C ASN A 64 -6.78 5.41 7.58
N TRP A 65 -6.85 4.08 7.62
CA TRP A 65 -6.76 3.27 6.41
C TRP A 65 -7.88 3.56 5.40
N ARG A 66 -9.01 4.11 5.85
CA ARG A 66 -10.10 4.48 4.94
C ARG A 66 -9.70 5.60 3.98
N ASP A 67 -8.75 6.43 4.35
CA ASP A 67 -8.22 7.46 3.44
C ASP A 67 -7.63 6.82 2.18
N ILE A 68 -7.07 5.62 2.31
CA ILE A 68 -6.53 4.87 1.17
C ILE A 68 -7.66 4.27 0.34
N VAL A 69 -8.59 3.59 0.99
CA VAL A 69 -9.69 2.90 0.31
C VAL A 69 -10.61 3.89 -0.42
N ASP A 70 -10.83 5.06 0.18
CA ASP A 70 -11.72 6.09 -0.38
C ASP A 70 -11.03 7.02 -1.39
N ASP A 71 -9.71 6.91 -1.55
CA ASP A 71 -8.97 7.75 -2.50
C ASP A 71 -9.19 7.26 -3.94
N PRO A 72 -9.85 8.05 -4.80
CA PRO A 72 -10.15 7.61 -6.17
C PRO A 72 -8.90 7.46 -7.03
N GLU A 73 -7.78 8.04 -6.63
CA GLU A 73 -6.52 7.93 -7.39
C GLU A 73 -5.74 6.66 -7.08
N ILE A 74 -6.05 5.97 -5.97
CA ILE A 74 -5.36 4.74 -5.61
C ILE A 74 -5.96 3.56 -6.38
N ASP A 75 -5.12 2.84 -7.10
CA ASP A 75 -5.52 1.69 -7.91
C ASP A 75 -5.38 0.38 -7.15
N ILE A 76 -4.32 0.26 -6.35
CA ILE A 76 -3.97 -0.98 -5.65
C ILE A 76 -3.92 -0.71 -4.15
N VAL A 77 -4.63 -1.54 -3.39
CA VAL A 77 -4.57 -1.53 -1.92
C VAL A 77 -3.81 -2.77 -1.48
N ASP A 78 -2.67 -2.57 -0.83
CA ASP A 78 -1.81 -3.65 -0.33
C ASP A 78 -2.01 -3.75 1.18
N ILE A 79 -2.55 -4.88 1.65
CA ILE A 79 -2.94 -5.06 3.05
C ILE A 79 -1.89 -5.90 3.77
N CYS A 80 -1.15 -5.27 4.67
CA CYS A 80 -0.08 -5.89 5.46
C CYS A 80 -0.39 -5.87 6.96
N THR A 81 -1.66 -5.80 7.33
CA THR A 81 -2.11 -5.82 8.72
C THR A 81 -2.25 -7.25 9.26
N PRO A 82 -2.34 -7.43 10.58
CA PRO A 82 -2.69 -8.74 11.16
C PRO A 82 -4.04 -9.25 10.65
N ASN A 83 -4.22 -10.58 10.67
CA ASN A 83 -5.38 -11.24 10.08
C ASN A 83 -6.73 -10.72 10.56
N ASN A 84 -6.83 -10.30 11.81
CA ASN A 84 -8.09 -9.81 12.38
C ASN A 84 -8.61 -8.54 11.70
N ALA A 85 -7.75 -7.76 11.05
CA ALA A 85 -8.16 -6.55 10.34
C ALA A 85 -8.30 -6.77 8.83
N HIS A 86 -7.76 -7.85 8.28
CA HIS A 86 -7.71 -8.11 6.83
C HIS A 86 -9.09 -8.13 6.19
N CYS A 87 -10.04 -8.83 6.80
CA CYS A 87 -11.34 -9.06 6.19
C CYS A 87 -12.10 -7.75 5.99
N GLU A 88 -12.16 -6.92 7.02
CA GLU A 88 -12.86 -5.63 6.95
C GLU A 88 -12.25 -4.72 5.88
N ILE A 89 -10.93 -4.63 5.87
CA ILE A 89 -10.23 -3.77 4.91
C ILE A 89 -10.39 -4.30 3.49
N ALA A 90 -10.26 -5.62 3.31
CA ALA A 90 -10.41 -6.23 1.98
C ALA A 90 -11.82 -6.03 1.42
N VAL A 91 -12.85 -6.17 2.25
CA VAL A 91 -14.23 -5.94 1.81
C VAL A 91 -14.43 -4.49 1.40
N ALA A 92 -13.94 -3.53 2.20
CA ALA A 92 -14.05 -2.11 1.87
C ALA A 92 -13.31 -1.78 0.57
N ALA A 93 -12.12 -2.33 0.37
CA ALA A 93 -11.35 -2.10 -0.85
C ALA A 93 -12.04 -2.70 -2.08
N ALA A 94 -12.61 -3.89 -1.95
CA ALA A 94 -13.35 -4.53 -3.04
C ALA A 94 -14.59 -3.72 -3.41
N GLU A 95 -15.33 -3.21 -2.42
CA GLU A 95 -16.50 -2.36 -2.67
C GLU A 95 -16.12 -1.07 -3.37
N ALA A 96 -14.92 -0.56 -3.13
CA ALA A 96 -14.38 0.64 -3.78
C ALA A 96 -13.81 0.35 -5.18
N GLY A 97 -13.82 -0.90 -5.63
CA GLY A 97 -13.32 -1.28 -6.95
C GLY A 97 -11.80 -1.35 -7.05
N LYS A 98 -11.09 -1.49 -5.94
CA LYS A 98 -9.64 -1.53 -5.92
C LYS A 98 -9.11 -2.94 -6.22
N GLN A 99 -7.90 -3.00 -6.77
CA GLN A 99 -7.12 -4.24 -6.80
C GLN A 99 -6.49 -4.46 -5.44
N ILE A 100 -6.50 -5.69 -4.96
CA ILE A 100 -6.08 -6.00 -3.59
C ILE A 100 -4.87 -6.92 -3.59
N GLY A 101 -3.78 -6.46 -2.96
CA GLY A 101 -2.65 -7.28 -2.56
C GLY A 101 -2.77 -7.55 -1.06
N ARG A 102 -2.39 -8.76 -0.63
CA ARG A 102 -2.45 -9.14 0.79
C ARG A 102 -1.23 -9.93 1.20
N ALA A 103 -0.80 -9.70 2.44
CA ALA A 103 0.19 -10.53 3.10
C ALA A 103 -0.38 -11.03 4.43
N HIS A 104 -0.21 -12.32 4.70
CA HIS A 104 -0.55 -12.90 5.98
C HIS A 104 0.60 -12.69 6.95
N VAL A 105 0.30 -12.13 8.10
CA VAL A 105 1.29 -11.83 9.14
C VAL A 105 1.03 -12.70 10.36
#